data_051406cde68779be1a174188da9afbeb
#
_entry.id   051406cde68779be1a174188da9afbeb
#
_cell.length_a   1.000
_cell.length_b   1.000
_cell.length_c   1.000
_cell.angle_alpha   90.00
_cell.angle_beta   90.00
_cell.angle_gamma   90.00
#
_symmetry.space_group_name_H-M   'P 1'
#
loop_
_entity.id
_entity.type
_entity.pdbx_description
1 polymer ?
#
loop_
_entity_poly.entity_id
_entity_poly.type
_entity_poly.pdbx_seq_one_letter_code
_entity_poly.pdbx_strand_id
1 'polypeptide(L)'
;MYWLKKNIGRVEITELSASARLEGLRAEQEHFLGPSFGPISAYGEHGAIVHYSADEKSNVPLKEGKLFMTDTGGHYLEGSTDITRTVALGEVGNIEKEHFTLVARAMLRLANTVFLYGCSGANLDCIAREVFWKEGLNFNHGTGHGVGYLLNIHEGPINFRWKEGERPAPALEENMVITDEPGIYIEGSHGIRLENELLVRKTVKNEYGPVSYTHLRA
;
A
#
# COMPACT_ATOMS: atom_id res chain seq x y z
N MET A 1 -10.32 3.85 10.61
CA MET A 1 -10.99 4.81 9.67
C MET A 1 -12.37 5.27 10.15
N TYR A 2 -13.29 4.39 10.56
CA TYR A 2 -14.63 4.81 11.04
C TYR A 2 -14.56 5.80 12.22
N TRP A 3 -13.74 5.50 13.25
CA TRP A 3 -13.54 6.40 14.39
C TRP A 3 -13.05 7.78 13.97
N LEU A 4 -12.05 7.85 13.07
CA LEU A 4 -11.50 9.10 12.57
C LEU A 4 -12.58 9.94 11.88
N LYS A 5 -13.30 9.36 10.90
CA LYS A 5 -14.36 10.06 10.17
C LYS A 5 -15.51 10.53 11.07
N LYS A 6 -15.79 9.80 12.16
CA LYS A 6 -16.83 10.18 13.12
C LYS A 6 -16.41 11.34 14.02
N ASN A 7 -15.13 11.51 14.29
CA ASN A 7 -14.61 12.45 15.29
C ASN A 7 -13.92 13.68 14.67
N ILE A 8 -13.58 13.65 13.39
CA ILE A 8 -13.01 14.83 12.72
C ILE A 8 -13.96 16.03 12.84
N GLY A 9 -13.39 17.19 13.16
CA GLY A 9 -14.17 18.42 13.43
C GLY A 9 -14.90 18.46 14.79
N ARG A 10 -14.89 17.37 15.56
CA ARG A 10 -15.54 17.28 16.89
C ARG A 10 -14.55 17.28 18.04
N VAL A 11 -13.40 16.66 17.84
CA VAL A 11 -12.29 16.65 18.78
C VAL A 11 -11.01 16.98 18.03
N GLU A 12 -10.03 17.52 18.74
CA GLU A 12 -8.73 17.78 18.13
C GLU A 12 -8.01 16.45 17.90
N ILE A 13 -7.67 16.20 16.64
CA ILE A 13 -6.93 15.02 16.17
C ILE A 13 -5.75 15.53 15.36
N THR A 14 -4.56 15.04 15.67
CA THR A 14 -3.33 15.33 14.92
C THR A 14 -2.84 14.06 14.23
N GLU A 15 -1.84 14.17 13.35
CA GLU A 15 -1.18 13.01 12.72
C GLU A 15 -0.67 12.03 13.78
N LEU A 16 0.01 12.52 14.81
CA LEU A 16 0.53 11.69 15.91
C LEU A 16 -0.59 11.05 16.73
N SER A 17 -1.63 11.80 17.08
CA SER A 17 -2.73 11.23 17.88
C SER A 17 -3.58 10.23 17.09
N ALA A 18 -3.73 10.42 15.78
CA ALA A 18 -4.39 9.45 14.90
C ALA A 18 -3.57 8.15 14.78
N SER A 19 -2.25 8.27 14.62
CA SER A 19 -1.31 7.15 14.62
C SER A 19 -1.36 6.39 15.95
N ALA A 20 -1.20 7.07 17.08
CA ALA A 20 -1.23 6.45 18.40
C ALA A 20 -2.56 5.73 18.67
N ARG A 21 -3.69 6.29 18.22
CA ARG A 21 -5.00 5.63 18.33
C ARG A 21 -5.08 4.34 17.52
N LEU A 22 -4.52 4.32 16.32
CA LEU A 22 -4.51 3.14 15.46
C LEU A 22 -3.62 2.03 16.06
N GLU A 23 -2.43 2.40 16.53
CA GLU A 23 -1.53 1.45 17.21
C GLU A 23 -2.14 0.91 18.51
N GLY A 24 -2.84 1.74 19.29
CA GLY A 24 -3.59 1.28 20.46
C GLY A 24 -4.64 0.22 20.12
N LEU A 25 -5.36 0.39 19.00
CA LEU A 25 -6.33 -0.61 18.52
C LEU A 25 -5.67 -1.92 18.06
N ARG A 26 -4.44 -1.86 17.52
CA ARG A 26 -3.66 -3.06 17.20
C ARG A 26 -3.18 -3.77 18.47
N ALA A 27 -2.71 -3.01 19.44
CA ALA A 27 -2.24 -3.55 20.72
C ALA A 27 -3.33 -4.26 21.53
N GLU A 28 -4.61 -3.96 21.27
CA GLU A 28 -5.76 -4.65 21.85
C GLU A 28 -6.02 -6.04 21.22
N GLN A 29 -5.38 -6.36 20.07
CA GLN A 29 -5.59 -7.64 19.40
C GLN A 29 -4.76 -8.75 20.06
N GLU A 30 -5.30 -9.97 20.06
CA GLU A 30 -4.58 -11.14 20.56
C GLU A 30 -3.25 -11.33 19.79
N HIS A 31 -2.23 -11.79 20.50
CA HIS A 31 -0.91 -12.13 19.97
C HIS A 31 -0.14 -10.96 19.31
N PHE A 32 -0.56 -9.72 19.54
CA PHE A 32 0.19 -8.56 19.07
C PHE A 32 1.57 -8.49 19.72
N LEU A 33 2.62 -8.35 18.93
CA LEU A 33 4.03 -8.33 19.37
C LEU A 33 4.65 -6.93 19.24
N GLY A 34 4.10 -6.08 18.37
CA GLY A 34 4.60 -4.75 18.10
C GLY A 34 4.26 -4.28 16.69
N PRO A 35 4.56 -3.01 16.36
CA PRO A 35 4.41 -2.52 14.98
C PRO A 35 5.39 -3.25 14.05
N SER A 36 4.98 -3.53 12.82
CA SER A 36 5.84 -4.16 11.80
C SER A 36 6.84 -3.17 11.19
N PHE A 37 6.54 -1.88 11.29
CA PHE A 37 7.41 -0.76 10.92
C PHE A 37 6.93 0.53 11.60
N GLY A 38 7.71 1.60 11.49
CA GLY A 38 7.31 2.91 11.99
C GLY A 38 6.11 3.45 11.21
N PRO A 39 4.97 3.76 11.86
CA PRO A 39 3.75 4.13 11.18
C PRO A 39 3.90 5.45 10.42
N ILE A 40 3.30 5.52 9.23
CA ILE A 40 3.14 6.74 8.44
C ILE A 40 1.72 7.26 8.69
N SER A 41 1.60 8.50 9.13
CA SER A 41 0.34 9.21 9.28
C SER A 41 0.52 10.60 8.69
N ALA A 42 0.00 10.80 7.49
CA ALA A 42 0.31 11.97 6.67
C ALA A 42 -0.97 12.70 6.23
N TYR A 43 -1.07 13.96 6.59
CA TYR A 43 -2.23 14.79 6.28
C TYR A 43 -1.91 15.82 5.19
N GLY A 44 -2.76 15.91 4.18
CA GLY A 44 -2.65 16.87 3.09
C GLY A 44 -1.33 16.73 2.34
N GLU A 45 -0.52 17.77 2.32
CA GLU A 45 0.77 17.84 1.60
C GLU A 45 1.84 16.90 2.15
N HIS A 46 1.78 16.54 3.44
CA HIS A 46 2.69 15.55 4.02
C HIS A 46 2.55 14.18 3.35
N GLY A 47 1.37 13.86 2.81
CA GLY A 47 1.16 12.65 2.03
C GLY A 47 2.03 12.55 0.77
N ALA A 48 2.57 13.66 0.26
CA ALA A 48 3.48 13.66 -0.88
C ALA A 48 4.88 13.12 -0.54
N ILE A 49 5.21 12.99 0.74
CA ILE A 49 6.47 12.43 1.22
C ILE A 49 6.27 10.95 1.45
N VAL A 50 6.84 10.11 0.59
CA VAL A 50 6.58 8.65 0.54
C VAL A 50 6.80 7.97 1.90
N HIS A 51 7.88 8.31 2.60
CA HIS A 51 8.22 7.78 3.92
C HIS A 51 8.12 8.88 4.99
N TYR A 52 6.99 9.60 5.00
CA TYR A 52 6.75 10.63 6.00
C TYR A 52 6.72 10.03 7.41
N SER A 53 7.39 10.69 8.32
CA SER A 53 7.33 10.37 9.75
C SER A 53 6.99 11.64 10.51
N ALA A 54 5.80 11.70 11.07
CA ALA A 54 5.40 12.80 11.92
C ALA A 54 6.23 12.83 13.21
N ASP A 55 6.69 13.99 13.58
CA ASP A 55 7.36 14.29 14.85
C ASP A 55 6.70 15.49 15.55
N GLU A 56 7.17 15.88 16.72
CA GLU A 56 6.62 17.01 17.47
C GLU A 56 6.67 18.34 16.70
N LYS A 57 7.58 18.49 15.74
CA LYS A 57 7.77 19.73 14.97
C LYS A 57 6.92 19.75 13.70
N SER A 58 6.76 18.60 13.06
CA SER A 58 6.02 18.44 11.81
C SER A 58 4.53 18.12 12.02
N ASN A 59 4.15 17.66 13.21
CA ASN A 59 2.80 17.24 13.56
C ASN A 59 1.76 18.35 13.35
N VAL A 60 0.75 18.08 12.57
CA VAL A 60 -0.32 19.04 12.27
C VAL A 60 -1.70 18.50 12.66
N PRO A 61 -2.65 19.39 12.99
CA PRO A 61 -4.03 18.97 13.24
C PRO A 61 -4.73 18.57 11.94
N LEU A 62 -5.48 17.47 12.00
CA LEU A 62 -6.34 17.00 10.93
C LEU A 62 -7.60 17.85 10.89
N LYS A 63 -7.98 18.29 9.69
CA LYS A 63 -9.20 19.09 9.43
C LYS A 63 -9.95 18.50 8.24
N GLU A 64 -11.21 18.87 8.07
CA GLU A 64 -11.95 18.56 6.85
C GLU A 64 -11.36 19.31 5.63
N GLY A 65 -11.54 18.74 4.45
CA GLY A 65 -11.14 19.34 3.17
C GLY A 65 -9.84 18.83 2.58
N LYS A 66 -9.15 17.88 3.22
CA LYS A 66 -7.92 17.26 2.68
C LYS A 66 -7.94 15.73 2.83
N LEU A 67 -7.00 15.09 2.15
CA LEU A 67 -6.73 13.66 2.29
C LEU A 67 -5.90 13.39 3.54
N PHE A 68 -6.13 12.23 4.14
CA PHE A 68 -5.29 11.65 5.18
C PHE A 68 -4.87 10.24 4.76
N MET A 69 -3.57 10.02 4.68
CA MET A 69 -2.96 8.74 4.36
C MET A 69 -2.38 8.13 5.65
N THR A 70 -2.65 6.85 5.86
CA THR A 70 -2.00 6.09 6.92
C THR A 70 -1.50 4.77 6.37
N ASP A 71 -0.22 4.50 6.63
CA ASP A 71 0.49 3.31 6.23
C ASP A 71 1.09 2.69 7.49
N THR A 72 0.63 1.50 7.82
CA THR A 72 0.87 0.91 9.14
C THR A 72 0.68 -0.60 9.12
N GLY A 73 1.38 -1.29 10.01
CA GLY A 73 1.22 -2.72 10.17
C GLY A 73 1.59 -3.20 11.57
N GLY A 74 1.35 -4.46 11.84
CA GLY A 74 1.67 -5.11 13.11
C GLY A 74 2.28 -6.48 12.92
N HIS A 75 3.17 -6.83 13.83
CA HIS A 75 3.63 -8.20 14.04
C HIS A 75 2.74 -8.92 15.04
N TYR A 76 2.33 -10.11 14.70
CA TYR A 76 1.56 -11.03 15.54
C TYR A 76 2.23 -12.40 15.52
N LEU A 77 1.88 -13.29 16.43
CA LEU A 77 2.41 -14.66 16.42
C LEU A 77 2.06 -15.42 15.12
N GLU A 78 0.93 -15.09 14.50
CA GLU A 78 0.43 -15.73 13.28
C GLU A 78 1.03 -15.15 12.00
N GLY A 79 1.58 -13.95 12.03
CA GLY A 79 2.12 -13.28 10.85
C GLY A 79 2.31 -11.79 11.04
N SER A 80 2.77 -11.12 10.00
CA SER A 80 2.94 -9.67 9.94
C SER A 80 1.97 -9.06 8.95
N THR A 81 1.60 -7.79 9.17
CA THR A 81 0.71 -7.05 8.29
C THR A 81 1.33 -5.75 7.82
N ASP A 82 0.97 -5.37 6.60
CA ASP A 82 1.33 -4.12 5.93
C ASP A 82 0.11 -3.60 5.18
N ILE A 83 -0.31 -2.36 5.47
CA ILE A 83 -1.53 -1.83 4.86
C ILE A 83 -1.53 -0.31 4.81
N THR A 84 -1.76 0.24 3.62
CA THR A 84 -1.98 1.67 3.42
C THR A 84 -3.42 1.97 3.06
N ARG A 85 -3.98 3.00 3.69
CA ARG A 85 -5.26 3.59 3.32
C ARG A 85 -5.16 5.11 3.24
N THR A 86 -5.69 5.65 2.16
CA THR A 86 -5.92 7.09 2.03
C THR A 86 -7.43 7.37 2.10
N VAL A 87 -7.82 8.34 2.89
CA VAL A 87 -9.22 8.70 3.08
C VAL A 87 -9.42 10.21 2.96
N ALA A 88 -10.55 10.61 2.38
CA ALA A 88 -10.98 11.98 2.40
C ALA A 88 -11.58 12.33 3.78
N LEU A 89 -11.13 13.42 4.36
CA LEU A 89 -11.71 14.04 5.55
C LEU A 89 -12.62 15.19 5.08
N GLY A 90 -13.91 14.90 4.90
CA GLY A 90 -14.85 15.82 4.27
C GLY A 90 -14.72 15.88 2.74
N GLU A 91 -15.18 16.99 2.14
CA GLU A 91 -15.10 17.20 0.70
C GLU A 91 -13.67 17.55 0.26
N VAL A 92 -13.21 16.93 -0.82
CA VAL A 92 -11.90 17.17 -1.44
C VAL A 92 -12.08 17.60 -2.89
N GLY A 93 -11.04 18.19 -3.49
CA GLY A 93 -11.07 18.67 -4.87
C GLY A 93 -11.18 17.53 -5.91
N ASN A 94 -11.47 17.93 -7.16
CA ASN A 94 -11.63 16.95 -8.23
C ASN A 94 -10.32 16.23 -8.57
N ILE A 95 -9.19 16.93 -8.50
CA ILE A 95 -7.89 16.34 -8.80
C ILE A 95 -7.54 15.23 -7.81
N GLU A 96 -7.84 15.39 -6.51
CA GLU A 96 -7.63 14.35 -5.52
C GLU A 96 -8.55 13.14 -5.78
N LYS A 97 -9.80 13.37 -6.21
CA LYS A 97 -10.74 12.29 -6.58
C LYS A 97 -10.27 11.53 -7.82
N GLU A 98 -9.76 12.23 -8.82
CA GLU A 98 -9.18 11.63 -10.03
C GLU A 98 -7.93 10.80 -9.69
N HIS A 99 -6.99 11.37 -8.95
CA HIS A 99 -5.77 10.67 -8.53
C HIS A 99 -6.08 9.47 -7.64
N PHE A 100 -7.03 9.58 -6.72
CA PHE A 100 -7.48 8.45 -5.90
C PHE A 100 -8.04 7.32 -6.79
N THR A 101 -8.82 7.68 -7.80
CA THR A 101 -9.39 6.71 -8.74
C THR A 101 -8.30 6.01 -9.56
N LEU A 102 -7.26 6.74 -9.99
CA LEU A 102 -6.13 6.16 -10.71
C LEU A 102 -5.37 5.15 -9.84
N VAL A 103 -5.07 5.52 -8.58
CA VAL A 103 -4.39 4.61 -7.63
C VAL A 103 -5.24 3.36 -7.37
N ALA A 104 -6.54 3.52 -7.10
CA ALA A 104 -7.45 2.39 -6.89
C ALA A 104 -7.53 1.48 -8.11
N ARG A 105 -7.58 2.04 -9.33
CA ARG A 105 -7.56 1.28 -10.58
C ARG A 105 -6.25 0.51 -10.76
N ALA A 106 -5.11 1.12 -10.46
CA ALA A 106 -3.80 0.48 -10.57
C ALA A 106 -3.70 -0.73 -9.63
N MET A 107 -4.02 -0.54 -8.35
CA MET A 107 -4.05 -1.60 -7.34
C MET A 107 -4.99 -2.74 -7.77
N LEU A 108 -6.24 -2.43 -8.11
CA LEU A 108 -7.21 -3.46 -8.50
C LEU A 108 -6.84 -4.20 -9.80
N ARG A 109 -6.18 -3.53 -10.75
CA ARG A 109 -5.69 -4.19 -11.98
C ARG A 109 -4.61 -5.19 -11.66
N LEU A 110 -3.64 -4.83 -10.83
CA LEU A 110 -2.58 -5.75 -10.43
C LEU A 110 -3.15 -6.92 -9.62
N ALA A 111 -3.98 -6.64 -8.61
CA ALA A 111 -4.62 -7.66 -7.78
C ALA A 111 -5.48 -8.67 -8.57
N ASN A 112 -6.08 -8.25 -9.68
CA ASN A 112 -6.89 -9.13 -10.54
C ASN A 112 -6.11 -9.76 -11.72
N THR A 113 -4.79 -9.60 -11.75
CA THR A 113 -3.98 -10.13 -12.85
C THR A 113 -3.87 -11.64 -12.79
N VAL A 114 -4.18 -12.27 -13.92
CA VAL A 114 -3.85 -13.65 -14.22
C VAL A 114 -2.62 -13.67 -15.11
N PHE A 115 -1.62 -14.41 -14.74
CA PHE A 115 -0.32 -14.41 -15.42
C PHE A 115 0.25 -15.81 -15.63
N LEU A 116 1.18 -15.90 -16.56
CA LEU A 116 1.82 -17.15 -16.90
C LEU A 116 2.80 -17.57 -15.80
N TYR A 117 2.80 -18.83 -15.42
CA TYR A 117 3.80 -19.37 -14.50
C TYR A 117 5.22 -19.11 -15.05
N GLY A 118 6.11 -18.68 -14.18
CA GLY A 118 7.46 -18.23 -14.54
C GLY A 118 7.61 -16.70 -14.63
N CYS A 119 6.51 -15.93 -14.60
CA CYS A 119 6.61 -14.48 -14.47
C CYS A 119 7.16 -14.07 -13.10
N SER A 120 8.05 -13.10 -13.12
CA SER A 120 8.48 -12.37 -11.91
C SER A 120 7.61 -11.13 -11.69
N GLY A 121 7.78 -10.48 -10.55
CA GLY A 121 7.11 -9.22 -10.28
C GLY A 121 7.49 -8.10 -11.26
N ALA A 122 8.69 -8.14 -11.85
CA ALA A 122 9.10 -7.18 -12.88
C ALA A 122 8.23 -7.26 -14.14
N ASN A 123 7.76 -8.45 -14.51
CA ASN A 123 6.85 -8.63 -15.63
C ASN A 123 5.46 -8.03 -15.36
N LEU A 124 5.04 -7.99 -14.10
CA LEU A 124 3.68 -7.60 -13.69
C LEU A 124 3.57 -6.14 -13.26
N ASP A 125 4.63 -5.53 -12.77
CA ASP A 125 4.64 -4.16 -12.25
C ASP A 125 4.07 -3.14 -13.26
N CYS A 126 4.35 -3.33 -14.55
CA CYS A 126 3.83 -2.46 -15.62
C CYS A 126 2.30 -2.44 -15.70
N ILE A 127 1.61 -3.47 -15.19
CA ILE A 127 0.14 -3.55 -15.20
C ILE A 127 -0.47 -2.47 -14.30
N ALA A 128 0.15 -2.21 -13.16
CA ALA A 128 -0.24 -1.11 -12.29
C ALA A 128 0.21 0.24 -12.87
N ARG A 129 1.47 0.33 -13.33
CA ARG A 129 2.07 1.60 -13.79
C ARG A 129 1.44 2.14 -15.07
N GLU A 130 0.96 1.29 -15.96
CA GLU A 130 0.31 1.70 -17.21
C GLU A 130 -0.84 2.69 -16.97
N VAL A 131 -1.55 2.54 -15.85
CA VAL A 131 -2.64 3.45 -15.45
C VAL A 131 -2.14 4.88 -15.27
N PHE A 132 -0.98 5.04 -14.64
CA PHE A 132 -0.35 6.34 -14.39
C PHE A 132 0.34 6.91 -15.64
N TRP A 133 1.05 6.07 -16.39
CA TRP A 133 1.78 6.50 -17.58
C TRP A 133 0.87 7.09 -18.66
N LYS A 134 -0.37 6.60 -18.77
CA LYS A 134 -1.38 7.17 -19.68
C LYS A 134 -1.75 8.63 -19.34
N GLU A 135 -1.59 9.00 -18.08
CA GLU A 135 -1.87 10.36 -17.58
C GLU A 135 -0.57 11.17 -17.37
N GLY A 136 0.57 10.67 -17.86
CA GLY A 136 1.88 11.32 -17.69
C GLY A 136 2.40 11.30 -16.24
N LEU A 137 1.83 10.45 -15.39
CA LEU A 137 2.20 10.29 -13.97
C LEU A 137 3.09 9.07 -13.76
N ASN A 138 3.81 9.05 -12.64
CA ASN A 138 4.60 7.91 -12.18
C ASN A 138 4.87 8.03 -10.69
N PHE A 139 5.34 6.94 -10.07
CA PHE A 139 5.88 6.92 -8.71
C PHE A 139 7.23 6.21 -8.68
N ASN A 140 8.10 6.61 -7.73
CA ASN A 140 9.52 6.25 -7.74
C ASN A 140 9.90 5.09 -6.80
N HIS A 141 8.93 4.48 -6.12
CA HIS A 141 9.14 3.29 -5.30
C HIS A 141 8.69 2.01 -6.04
N GLY A 142 8.95 0.84 -5.48
CA GLY A 142 8.39 -0.42 -5.96
C GLY A 142 6.87 -0.44 -5.80
N THR A 143 6.17 -1.14 -6.67
CA THR A 143 4.72 -1.34 -6.52
C THR A 143 4.41 -2.37 -5.44
N GLY A 144 5.41 -3.10 -4.96
CA GLY A 144 5.25 -4.04 -3.87
C GLY A 144 6.53 -4.81 -3.56
N HIS A 145 6.51 -5.50 -2.43
CA HIS A 145 7.61 -6.28 -1.88
C HIS A 145 7.09 -7.53 -1.15
N GLY A 146 7.96 -8.50 -0.91
CA GLY A 146 7.64 -9.64 -0.05
C GLY A 146 7.42 -9.19 1.39
N VAL A 147 6.52 -9.86 2.10
CA VAL A 147 6.15 -9.56 3.49
C VAL A 147 6.97 -10.41 4.44
N GLY A 148 7.80 -9.76 5.25
CA GLY A 148 8.63 -10.42 6.25
C GLY A 148 7.91 -10.71 7.56
N TYR A 149 8.46 -11.65 8.32
CA TYR A 149 7.91 -12.05 9.61
C TYR A 149 8.85 -11.68 10.76
N LEU A 150 8.38 -10.88 11.69
CA LEU A 150 9.04 -10.46 12.95
C LEU A 150 10.36 -9.68 12.83
N LEU A 151 10.98 -9.56 11.66
CA LEU A 151 12.27 -8.89 11.48
C LEU A 151 12.11 -7.61 10.64
N ASN A 152 12.00 -7.76 9.35
CA ASN A 152 11.75 -6.66 8.42
C ASN A 152 10.47 -6.89 7.64
N ILE A 153 9.61 -5.89 7.57
CA ILE A 153 8.39 -6.00 6.77
C ILE A 153 8.74 -6.12 5.28
N HIS A 154 9.75 -5.41 4.80
CA HIS A 154 10.29 -5.55 3.46
C HIS A 154 11.19 -6.77 3.38
N GLU A 155 10.71 -7.89 2.86
CA GLU A 155 11.49 -9.12 2.71
C GLU A 155 11.59 -9.54 1.23
N GLY A 156 12.83 -9.54 0.74
CA GLY A 156 13.14 -10.10 -0.59
C GLY A 156 13.14 -11.64 -0.61
N PRO A 157 13.35 -12.26 -1.79
CA PRO A 157 13.78 -11.63 -3.04
C PRO A 157 12.63 -11.16 -3.94
N ILE A 158 11.37 -11.46 -3.64
CA ILE A 158 10.22 -11.09 -4.46
C ILE A 158 9.86 -9.61 -4.31
N ASN A 159 9.47 -8.98 -5.42
CA ASN A 159 9.02 -7.59 -5.45
C ASN A 159 8.25 -7.31 -6.74
N PHE A 160 7.47 -6.22 -6.77
CA PHE A 160 6.95 -5.60 -7.99
C PHE A 160 7.81 -4.37 -8.31
N ARG A 161 8.79 -4.53 -9.21
CA ARG A 161 9.66 -3.43 -9.68
C ARG A 161 9.96 -3.61 -11.17
N TRP A 162 9.54 -2.66 -11.99
CA TRP A 162 9.77 -2.70 -13.44
C TRP A 162 11.24 -2.55 -13.85
N LYS A 163 12.03 -1.88 -13.02
CA LYS A 163 13.49 -1.85 -13.14
C LYS A 163 14.07 -2.92 -12.24
N GLU A 164 14.61 -3.95 -12.84
CA GLU A 164 15.35 -4.95 -12.11
C GLU A 164 16.65 -4.36 -11.54
N GLY A 165 17.01 -4.79 -10.34
CA GLY A 165 18.31 -4.50 -9.75
C GLY A 165 19.39 -5.42 -10.32
N GLU A 166 20.57 -5.45 -9.69
CA GLU A 166 21.69 -6.34 -10.08
C GLU A 166 21.30 -7.83 -10.01
N ARG A 167 20.33 -8.18 -9.19
CA ARG A 167 19.80 -9.55 -9.08
C ARG A 167 18.35 -9.55 -9.53
N PRO A 168 18.01 -10.31 -10.59
CA PRO A 168 16.63 -10.47 -11.02
C PRO A 168 15.77 -11.08 -9.91
N ALA A 169 14.54 -10.59 -9.76
CA ALA A 169 13.57 -11.19 -8.87
C ALA A 169 13.18 -12.59 -9.39
N PRO A 170 12.99 -13.58 -8.51
CA PRO A 170 12.54 -14.91 -8.91
C PRO A 170 11.11 -14.86 -9.48
N ALA A 171 10.73 -15.94 -10.15
CA ALA A 171 9.35 -16.17 -10.53
C ALA A 171 8.44 -16.20 -9.29
N LEU A 172 7.21 -15.72 -9.44
CA LEU A 172 6.21 -15.78 -8.38
C LEU A 172 5.67 -17.20 -8.24
N GLU A 173 5.81 -17.76 -7.06
CA GLU A 173 5.38 -19.11 -6.71
C GLU A 173 4.13 -19.11 -5.85
N GLU A 174 3.38 -20.21 -5.89
CA GLU A 174 2.18 -20.37 -5.06
C GLU A 174 2.48 -20.19 -3.57
N ASN A 175 1.59 -19.51 -2.88
CA ASN A 175 1.64 -19.14 -1.46
C ASN A 175 2.65 -18.04 -1.09
N MET A 176 3.31 -17.43 -2.05
CA MET A 176 4.05 -16.20 -1.78
C MET A 176 3.07 -15.07 -1.44
N VAL A 177 3.43 -14.27 -0.44
CA VAL A 177 2.71 -13.05 -0.06
C VAL A 177 3.53 -11.84 -0.49
N ILE A 178 2.88 -10.90 -1.17
CA ILE A 178 3.53 -9.72 -1.75
C ILE A 178 2.60 -8.51 -1.62
N THR A 179 3.12 -7.33 -1.28
CA THR A 179 2.30 -6.11 -1.23
C THR A 179 1.97 -5.59 -2.63
N ASP A 180 0.88 -4.84 -2.73
CA ASP A 180 0.43 -4.12 -3.93
C ASP A 180 0.03 -2.71 -3.50
N GLU A 181 0.95 -1.75 -3.66
CA GLU A 181 0.94 -0.43 -3.01
C GLU A 181 1.22 0.72 -3.99
N PRO A 182 0.58 0.82 -5.15
CA PRO A 182 0.79 1.95 -6.05
C PRO A 182 0.40 3.27 -5.41
N GLY A 183 1.03 4.37 -5.83
CA GLY A 183 0.77 5.70 -5.26
C GLY A 183 0.91 6.85 -6.26
N ILE A 184 0.39 8.00 -5.87
CA ILE A 184 0.60 9.31 -6.51
C ILE A 184 1.04 10.29 -5.43
N TYR A 185 2.08 11.08 -5.72
CA TYR A 185 2.70 12.01 -4.78
C TYR A 185 2.92 13.34 -5.48
N ILE A 186 2.15 14.37 -5.09
CA ILE A 186 2.18 15.70 -5.68
C ILE A 186 2.72 16.67 -4.63
N GLU A 187 3.98 17.06 -4.77
CA GLU A 187 4.66 17.96 -3.85
C GLU A 187 3.86 19.23 -3.58
N GLY A 188 3.76 19.60 -2.31
CA GLY A 188 3.00 20.78 -1.84
C GLY A 188 1.48 20.65 -1.96
N SER A 189 0.96 19.47 -2.29
CA SER A 189 -0.48 19.24 -2.47
C SER A 189 -0.97 18.02 -1.69
N HIS A 190 -0.76 16.82 -2.20
CA HIS A 190 -1.29 15.59 -1.60
C HIS A 190 -0.51 14.35 -2.01
N GLY A 191 -0.65 13.29 -1.21
CA GLY A 191 -0.21 11.95 -1.56
C GLY A 191 -1.35 10.95 -1.37
N ILE A 192 -1.33 9.93 -2.20
CA ILE A 192 -2.30 8.83 -2.19
C ILE A 192 -1.52 7.53 -2.37
N ARG A 193 -1.65 6.60 -1.43
CA ARG A 193 -1.24 5.21 -1.55
C ARG A 193 -2.39 4.33 -1.08
N LEU A 194 -2.67 3.29 -1.81
CA LEU A 194 -3.60 2.24 -1.43
C LEU A 194 -2.86 0.91 -1.53
N GLU A 195 -2.96 0.11 -0.51
CA GLU A 195 -2.19 -1.12 -0.38
C GLU A 195 -3.00 -2.28 0.15
N ASN A 196 -2.77 -3.44 -0.43
CA ASN A 196 -3.16 -4.73 0.12
C ASN A 196 -1.99 -5.70 0.04
N GLU A 197 -1.99 -6.70 0.90
CA GLU A 197 -1.19 -7.90 0.71
C GLU A 197 -1.92 -8.86 -0.23
N LEU A 198 -1.19 -9.40 -1.19
CA LEU A 198 -1.70 -10.33 -2.19
C LEU A 198 -1.08 -11.71 -1.98
N LEU A 199 -1.90 -12.73 -2.06
CA LEU A 199 -1.47 -14.12 -2.04
C LEU A 199 -1.41 -14.67 -3.47
N VAL A 200 -0.26 -15.22 -3.85
CA VAL A 200 -0.09 -15.90 -5.15
C VAL A 200 -0.80 -17.25 -5.13
N ARG A 201 -1.68 -17.49 -6.09
CA ARG A 201 -2.45 -18.74 -6.22
C ARG A 201 -2.34 -19.34 -7.61
N LYS A 202 -2.19 -20.65 -7.70
CA LYS A 202 -2.35 -21.36 -8.96
C LYS A 202 -3.79 -21.37 -9.43
N THR A 203 -3.98 -21.10 -10.73
CA THR A 203 -5.25 -21.28 -11.41
C THR A 203 -5.28 -22.61 -12.18
N VAL A 204 -6.35 -22.85 -12.91
CA VAL A 204 -6.59 -24.10 -13.65
C VAL A 204 -5.61 -24.24 -14.83
N LYS A 205 -5.09 -25.45 -15.04
CA LYS A 205 -4.48 -25.84 -16.32
C LYS A 205 -5.55 -25.82 -17.41
N ASN A 206 -5.29 -25.19 -18.52
CA ASN A 206 -6.18 -25.29 -19.68
C ASN A 206 -5.76 -26.46 -20.58
N GLU A 207 -6.63 -26.83 -21.52
CA GLU A 207 -6.44 -27.95 -22.46
C GLU A 207 -5.41 -27.66 -23.58
N TYR A 208 -4.91 -26.42 -23.68
CA TYR A 208 -4.02 -25.97 -24.76
C TYR A 208 -2.53 -26.16 -24.48
N GLY A 209 -2.14 -26.83 -23.38
CA GLY A 209 -0.74 -27.16 -23.12
C GLY A 209 -0.33 -27.13 -21.63
N PRO A 210 0.99 -27.28 -21.35
CA PRO A 210 1.51 -27.32 -19.98
C PRO A 210 1.54 -25.97 -19.27
N VAL A 211 0.80 -24.98 -19.77
CA VAL A 211 0.78 -23.61 -19.29
C VAL A 211 0.01 -23.56 -17.98
N SER A 212 0.71 -23.30 -16.89
CA SER A 212 0.10 -23.00 -15.61
C SER A 212 -0.15 -21.49 -15.53
N TYR A 213 -1.38 -21.10 -15.24
CA TYR A 213 -1.71 -19.72 -14.92
C TYR A 213 -1.71 -19.52 -13.42
N THR A 214 -1.32 -18.35 -12.99
CA THR A 214 -1.29 -17.94 -11.59
C THR A 214 -2.07 -16.64 -11.48
N HIS A 215 -2.69 -16.37 -10.37
CA HIS A 215 -3.33 -15.09 -10.11
C HIS A 215 -3.05 -14.60 -8.69
N LEU A 216 -3.23 -13.32 -8.49
CA LEU A 216 -3.12 -12.65 -7.19
C LEU A 216 -4.50 -12.58 -6.53
N ARG A 217 -4.54 -12.70 -5.20
CA ARG A 217 -5.75 -12.48 -4.39
C ARG A 217 -5.40 -11.62 -3.18
N ALA A 218 -6.20 -10.59 -2.94
CA ALA A 218 -6.19 -9.81 -1.70
C ALA A 218 -6.93 -10.54 -0.59
#